data_50a79616852fb2b1c811ad8841eee4d0
#
_entry.id   50a79616852fb2b1c811ad8841eee4d0
#
_cell.length_a   1.000
_cell.length_b   1.000
_cell.length_c   1.000
_cell.angle_alpha   90.00
_cell.angle_beta   90.00
_cell.angle_gamma   90.00
#
_symmetry.space_group_name_H-M   'P 1'
#
loop_
_entity.id
_entity.type
_entity.pdbx_description
1 polymer ?
#
loop_
_entity_poly.entity_id
_entity_poly.type
_entity_poly.pdbx_seq_one_letter_code
_entity_poly.pdbx_strand_id
1 'polypeptide(L)'
;GDITTYGYTAGIVAGLTNTDNRPCTTSITGCTNEGKVESIAKGNHTYTAGICIIYNGSNGSTYADELIINNCVNNGEIEGDTVAGIIGNSSGNLKLSDCENNGAINGRYSAGGIAQCIENKNSNEAEVSNCINNGNVFGGEEAAGIIDYAEGITVTNCINNGNISSNGYVGGIFSYTSSVKGTGLVNNGKISGLEDIGGISAYDEGNSIFSKLYNTGVIDEENIGAQVSNLVKLGESSTGEELEEEHKHDYVALSTVTKATTEKDGYIEKRCKCGQTEKQPIKQIKSVDISNTNFEYTGNSITPTVTVNDTDDKVISSEYYTVTYRNKATGKAVNEVKEVGTYEVVVTFKNLYEGQVVKQIVVENTNKPSNPKTDNPNAGGKVSAKVTKPAKVKGVSAKNNKKKSLTVKWRKVKGVKGYQLRYATNKKMKKAKIITITKNKLVIKKLAKKKYYIQVCAYKVGSNGKKVKGKWSAKKAIKVKK
;
A
#
# COMPACT_ATOMS: atom_id res chain seq x y z
N GLY A 1 13.70 -18.51 -8.98
CA GLY A 1 14.07 -19.18 -10.24
C GLY A 1 13.01 -20.18 -10.65
N ASP A 2 13.04 -20.60 -11.91
CA ASP A 2 12.05 -21.54 -12.45
C ASP A 2 12.29 -22.96 -11.94
N ILE A 3 11.19 -23.71 -11.79
CA ILE A 3 11.19 -25.10 -11.34
C ILE A 3 10.51 -25.96 -12.40
N THR A 4 11.20 -26.98 -12.90
CA THR A 4 10.64 -27.96 -13.85
C THR A 4 10.90 -29.37 -13.34
N THR A 5 9.84 -30.20 -13.24
CA THR A 5 9.94 -31.58 -12.73
C THR A 5 9.08 -32.57 -13.54
N TYR A 6 9.17 -33.86 -13.18
CA TYR A 6 8.34 -34.96 -13.73
C TYR A 6 7.26 -35.45 -12.74
N GLY A 7 6.88 -34.67 -11.73
CA GLY A 7 5.94 -35.11 -10.71
C GLY A 7 5.22 -33.99 -10.01
N TYR A 8 4.83 -34.23 -8.79
CA TYR A 8 4.23 -33.21 -7.94
C TYR A 8 5.19 -32.04 -7.71
N THR A 9 4.76 -30.82 -8.01
CA THR A 9 5.67 -29.67 -8.09
C THR A 9 5.06 -28.45 -7.43
N ALA A 10 5.78 -27.81 -6.52
CA ALA A 10 5.39 -26.54 -5.95
C ALA A 10 6.55 -25.54 -5.92
N GLY A 11 6.21 -24.25 -5.99
CA GLY A 11 7.20 -23.17 -5.91
C GLY A 11 7.87 -23.08 -4.54
N ILE A 12 7.18 -23.43 -3.45
CA ILE A 12 7.66 -23.31 -2.07
C ILE A 12 7.68 -24.66 -1.34
N VAL A 13 6.53 -25.35 -1.25
CA VAL A 13 6.41 -26.60 -0.48
C VAL A 13 5.75 -27.69 -1.32
N ALA A 14 6.49 -28.73 -1.70
CA ALA A 14 6.00 -29.83 -2.52
C ALA A 14 5.64 -31.08 -1.70
N GLY A 15 4.87 -30.93 -0.66
CA GLY A 15 4.33 -32.00 0.14
C GLY A 15 4.46 -31.76 1.65
N LEU A 16 3.37 -31.96 2.33
CA LEU A 16 3.29 -31.98 3.80
C LEU A 16 2.65 -33.29 4.21
N THR A 17 3.33 -34.08 5.01
CA THR A 17 2.81 -35.35 5.54
C THR A 17 3.01 -35.37 7.05
N ASN A 18 1.96 -35.75 7.77
CA ASN A 18 2.07 -36.04 9.21
C ASN A 18 2.19 -37.56 9.39
N THR A 19 3.34 -38.01 9.87
CA THR A 19 3.63 -39.42 10.09
C THR A 19 3.39 -39.90 11.54
N ASP A 20 3.19 -38.97 12.46
CA ASP A 20 3.22 -39.27 13.90
C ASP A 20 1.85 -39.44 14.56
N ASN A 21 0.76 -39.38 13.82
CA ASN A 21 -0.60 -39.47 14.35
C ASN A 21 -0.92 -38.49 15.51
N ARG A 22 -0.20 -37.35 15.58
CA ARG A 22 -0.46 -36.28 16.56
C ARG A 22 -1.01 -35.08 15.84
N PRO A 23 -2.05 -34.41 16.39
CA PRO A 23 -2.52 -33.17 15.83
C PRO A 23 -1.37 -32.15 15.74
N CYS A 24 -1.13 -31.62 14.56
CA CYS A 24 -0.17 -30.53 14.36
C CYS A 24 -0.80 -29.39 13.54
N THR A 25 -0.36 -28.16 13.79
CA THR A 25 -0.70 -27.00 12.97
C THR A 25 0.52 -26.64 12.15
N THR A 26 0.35 -26.61 10.82
CA THR A 26 1.39 -26.16 9.89
C THR A 26 1.01 -24.81 9.32
N SER A 27 1.96 -23.86 9.27
CA SER A 27 1.73 -22.51 8.76
C SER A 27 2.70 -22.15 7.64
N ILE A 28 2.15 -21.67 6.52
CA ILE A 28 2.90 -21.10 5.38
C ILE A 28 2.41 -19.65 5.23
N THR A 29 3.26 -18.68 5.55
CA THR A 29 2.83 -17.28 5.64
C THR A 29 3.82 -16.35 4.96
N GLY A 30 3.29 -15.37 4.20
CA GLY A 30 4.08 -14.32 3.58
C GLY A 30 5.05 -14.81 2.50
N CYS A 31 4.77 -15.96 1.88
CA CYS A 31 5.62 -16.54 0.85
C CYS A 31 5.27 -16.00 -0.53
N THR A 32 6.28 -15.83 -1.39
CA THR A 32 6.11 -15.37 -2.77
C THR A 32 6.84 -16.29 -3.74
N ASN A 33 6.12 -16.77 -4.77
CA ASN A 33 6.72 -17.42 -5.93
C ASN A 33 6.83 -16.42 -7.07
N GLU A 34 8.05 -16.19 -7.54
CA GLU A 34 8.36 -15.30 -8.68
C GLU A 34 8.71 -16.05 -9.96
N GLY A 35 8.98 -17.35 -9.87
CA GLY A 35 9.43 -18.18 -10.99
C GLY A 35 8.32 -19.01 -11.58
N LYS A 36 8.50 -19.46 -12.85
CA LYS A 36 7.65 -20.48 -13.46
C LYS A 36 7.77 -21.79 -12.68
N VAL A 37 6.63 -22.47 -12.47
CA VAL A 37 6.59 -23.82 -11.88
C VAL A 37 5.91 -24.74 -12.88
N GLU A 38 6.62 -25.76 -13.33
CA GLU A 38 6.18 -26.65 -14.40
C GLU A 38 6.35 -28.13 -14.04
N SER A 39 5.29 -28.91 -14.23
CA SER A 39 5.38 -30.38 -14.29
C SER A 39 5.25 -30.85 -15.74
N ILE A 40 6.30 -31.47 -16.26
CA ILE A 40 6.32 -32.03 -17.61
C ILE A 40 5.84 -33.48 -17.69
N ALA A 41 5.45 -34.08 -16.55
CA ALA A 41 4.76 -35.37 -16.52
C ALA A 41 3.46 -35.30 -17.32
N LYS A 42 3.11 -36.34 -18.04
CA LYS A 42 1.88 -36.43 -18.84
C LYS A 42 1.06 -37.65 -18.43
N GLY A 43 -0.24 -37.45 -18.20
CA GLY A 43 -1.19 -38.54 -17.99
C GLY A 43 -1.18 -39.17 -16.61
N ASN A 44 -0.52 -38.59 -15.63
CA ASN A 44 -0.45 -39.09 -14.25
C ASN A 44 -1.23 -38.25 -13.22
N HIS A 45 -2.02 -37.28 -13.69
CA HIS A 45 -2.78 -36.34 -12.83
C HIS A 45 -1.91 -35.75 -11.71
N THR A 46 -0.71 -35.29 -12.07
CA THR A 46 0.21 -34.69 -11.11
C THR A 46 -0.22 -33.28 -10.75
N TYR A 47 -0.18 -32.94 -9.47
CA TYR A 47 -0.49 -31.60 -9.00
C TYR A 47 0.71 -30.67 -9.15
N THR A 48 0.44 -29.43 -9.58
CA THR A 48 1.44 -28.35 -9.65
C THR A 48 0.87 -27.08 -9.07
N ALA A 49 1.59 -26.43 -8.16
CA ALA A 49 1.11 -25.21 -7.51
C ALA A 49 2.20 -24.17 -7.31
N GLY A 50 1.80 -22.90 -7.24
CA GLY A 50 2.73 -21.79 -7.01
C GLY A 50 3.34 -21.80 -5.61
N ILE A 51 2.58 -22.17 -4.58
CA ILE A 51 3.05 -22.12 -3.19
C ILE A 51 3.14 -23.53 -2.58
N CYS A 52 2.05 -24.29 -2.53
CA CYS A 52 2.02 -25.54 -1.79
C CYS A 52 1.25 -26.64 -2.50
N ILE A 53 1.72 -27.86 -2.37
CA ILE A 53 0.94 -29.07 -2.67
C ILE A 53 0.88 -29.90 -1.42
N ILE A 54 -0.33 -30.32 -1.07
CA ILE A 54 -0.53 -31.35 -0.04
C ILE A 54 -1.05 -32.59 -0.72
N TYR A 55 -0.34 -33.69 -0.53
CA TYR A 55 -0.78 -35.01 -0.90
C TYR A 55 -1.04 -35.81 0.35
N ASN A 56 -2.30 -36.00 0.69
CA ASN A 56 -2.66 -37.00 1.68
C ASN A 56 -2.70 -38.35 0.97
N GLY A 57 -1.67 -39.13 1.18
CA GLY A 57 -1.60 -40.48 0.65
C GLY A 57 -2.84 -41.31 1.03
N SER A 58 -3.18 -42.28 0.21
CA SER A 58 -4.36 -43.13 0.15
C SER A 58 -4.76 -43.93 1.42
N ASN A 59 -4.29 -43.54 2.59
CA ASN A 59 -4.52 -44.29 3.83
C ASN A 59 -5.41 -43.51 4.81
N GLY A 60 -6.60 -43.13 4.42
CA GLY A 60 -7.77 -42.89 5.28
C GLY A 60 -7.62 -42.51 6.75
N SER A 61 -6.48 -41.96 7.16
CA SER A 61 -6.25 -41.55 8.53
C SER A 61 -6.80 -40.13 8.75
N THR A 62 -7.84 -40.07 9.52
CA THR A 62 -8.52 -38.89 10.03
C THR A 62 -7.62 -38.14 11.00
N TYR A 63 -6.69 -37.31 10.49
CA TYR A 63 -5.93 -36.42 11.37
C TYR A 63 -6.45 -34.99 11.22
N ALA A 64 -6.83 -34.46 12.36
CA ALA A 64 -7.20 -33.07 12.49
C ALA A 64 -5.94 -32.16 12.47
N ASP A 65 -5.13 -32.30 11.43
CA ASP A 65 -4.03 -31.36 11.19
C ASP A 65 -4.61 -30.11 10.58
N GLU A 66 -4.28 -28.98 11.16
CA GLU A 66 -4.67 -27.69 10.62
C GLU A 66 -3.55 -27.17 9.73
N LEU A 67 -3.88 -26.82 8.48
CA LEU A 67 -3.00 -26.10 7.59
C LEU A 67 -3.46 -24.64 7.48
N ILE A 68 -2.57 -23.73 7.77
CA ILE A 68 -2.78 -22.29 7.63
C ILE A 68 -1.90 -21.79 6.49
N ILE A 69 -2.52 -21.27 5.41
CA ILE A 69 -1.81 -20.55 4.35
C ILE A 69 -2.33 -19.12 4.33
N ASN A 70 -1.47 -18.16 4.60
CA ASN A 70 -1.88 -16.77 4.74
C ASN A 70 -0.90 -15.81 4.07
N ASN A 71 -1.44 -14.79 3.40
CA ASN A 71 -0.66 -13.70 2.79
C ASN A 71 0.44 -14.21 1.84
N CYS A 72 0.13 -15.22 1.02
CA CYS A 72 1.04 -15.77 0.03
C CYS A 72 0.70 -15.27 -1.38
N VAL A 73 1.71 -15.07 -2.22
CA VAL A 73 1.55 -14.51 -3.56
C VAL A 73 2.24 -15.40 -4.59
N ASN A 74 1.52 -15.75 -5.66
CA ASN A 74 2.11 -16.35 -6.85
C ASN A 74 2.15 -15.33 -7.99
N ASN A 75 3.34 -14.98 -8.44
CA ASN A 75 3.58 -14.13 -9.62
C ASN A 75 4.05 -14.94 -10.83
N GLY A 76 4.49 -16.18 -10.61
CA GLY A 76 5.00 -17.05 -11.66
C GLY A 76 3.89 -17.79 -12.42
N GLU A 77 4.16 -18.15 -13.68
CA GLU A 77 3.32 -19.04 -14.45
C GLU A 77 3.33 -20.46 -13.87
N ILE A 78 2.17 -21.10 -13.81
CA ILE A 78 2.03 -22.50 -13.35
C ILE A 78 1.55 -23.36 -14.51
N GLU A 79 2.28 -24.42 -14.81
CA GLU A 79 1.98 -25.33 -15.92
C GLU A 79 2.10 -26.81 -15.51
N GLY A 80 1.11 -27.65 -15.88
CA GLY A 80 1.11 -29.06 -15.50
C GLY A 80 -0.15 -29.79 -15.92
N ASP A 81 -0.40 -30.93 -15.32
CA ASP A 81 -1.63 -31.69 -15.54
C ASP A 81 -2.81 -31.06 -14.78
N THR A 82 -2.68 -30.96 -13.49
CA THR A 82 -3.68 -30.41 -12.56
C THR A 82 -3.02 -29.31 -11.77
N VAL A 83 -3.48 -28.06 -11.93
CA VAL A 83 -2.71 -26.89 -11.50
C VAL A 83 -3.46 -25.90 -10.66
N ALA A 84 -2.73 -25.16 -9.81
CA ALA A 84 -3.29 -24.07 -9.03
C ALA A 84 -2.28 -22.95 -8.76
N GLY A 85 -2.79 -21.72 -8.56
CA GLY A 85 -1.94 -20.57 -8.24
C GLY A 85 -1.29 -20.67 -6.87
N ILE A 86 -2.01 -21.15 -5.85
CA ILE A 86 -1.54 -21.18 -4.46
C ILE A 86 -1.45 -22.62 -3.94
N ILE A 87 -2.52 -23.40 -3.92
CA ILE A 87 -2.53 -24.75 -3.38
C ILE A 87 -3.10 -25.78 -4.36
N GLY A 88 -2.36 -26.86 -4.61
CA GLY A 88 -2.78 -27.91 -5.53
C GLY A 88 -3.92 -28.76 -5.00
N ASN A 89 -3.75 -29.37 -3.85
CA ASN A 89 -4.76 -30.24 -3.25
C ASN A 89 -4.73 -30.11 -1.73
N SER A 90 -5.89 -30.15 -1.09
CA SER A 90 -6.02 -30.21 0.36
C SER A 90 -7.23 -31.01 0.78
N SER A 91 -7.03 -31.95 1.72
CA SER A 91 -8.12 -32.62 2.43
C SER A 91 -7.95 -32.42 3.93
N GLY A 92 -8.99 -31.95 4.62
CA GLY A 92 -8.95 -31.68 6.06
C GLY A 92 -9.11 -30.20 6.42
N ASN A 93 -8.59 -29.82 7.60
CA ASN A 93 -8.78 -28.48 8.14
C ASN A 93 -7.81 -27.50 7.49
N LEU A 94 -8.29 -26.76 6.51
CA LEU A 94 -7.53 -25.71 5.81
C LEU A 94 -8.05 -24.32 6.18
N LYS A 95 -7.13 -23.42 6.53
CA LYS A 95 -7.38 -21.97 6.58
C LYS A 95 -6.52 -21.27 5.54
N LEU A 96 -7.12 -20.97 4.41
CA LEU A 96 -6.48 -20.28 3.30
C LEU A 96 -7.01 -18.85 3.23
N SER A 97 -6.16 -17.86 3.50
CA SER A 97 -6.61 -16.47 3.55
C SER A 97 -5.62 -15.46 2.98
N ASP A 98 -6.17 -14.36 2.48
CA ASP A 98 -5.39 -13.18 2.03
C ASP A 98 -4.31 -13.52 1.00
N CYS A 99 -4.56 -14.53 0.15
CA CYS A 99 -3.62 -15.00 -0.86
C CYS A 99 -3.96 -14.47 -2.25
N GLU A 100 -2.95 -14.29 -3.08
CA GLU A 100 -3.09 -13.67 -4.40
C GLU A 100 -2.35 -14.46 -5.47
N ASN A 101 -3.02 -14.75 -6.59
CA ASN A 101 -2.40 -15.28 -7.80
C ASN A 101 -2.39 -14.21 -8.90
N ASN A 102 -1.21 -13.88 -9.39
CA ASN A 102 -0.99 -12.95 -10.50
C ASN A 102 -0.46 -13.66 -11.76
N GLY A 103 0.05 -14.88 -11.61
CA GLY A 103 0.59 -15.68 -12.69
C GLY A 103 -0.49 -16.38 -13.51
N ALA A 104 -0.21 -16.67 -14.78
CA ALA A 104 -1.06 -17.51 -15.61
C ALA A 104 -1.05 -18.97 -15.13
N ILE A 105 -2.21 -19.60 -15.17
CA ILE A 105 -2.42 -20.99 -14.74
C ILE A 105 -2.85 -21.82 -15.95
N ASN A 106 -2.04 -22.81 -16.32
CA ASN A 106 -2.22 -23.63 -17.54
C ASN A 106 -2.26 -25.13 -17.20
N GLY A 107 -3.46 -25.68 -17.02
CA GLY A 107 -3.71 -27.09 -16.77
C GLY A 107 -4.00 -27.90 -18.02
N ARG A 108 -3.38 -29.05 -18.20
CA ARG A 108 -3.75 -29.96 -19.28
C ARG A 108 -5.09 -30.66 -19.02
N TYR A 109 -5.44 -30.86 -17.75
CA TYR A 109 -6.73 -31.38 -17.30
C TYR A 109 -7.51 -30.31 -16.56
N SER A 110 -7.11 -29.97 -15.35
CA SER A 110 -7.89 -29.05 -14.53
C SER A 110 -7.04 -27.92 -13.95
N ALA A 111 -7.69 -26.77 -13.67
CA ALA A 111 -7.02 -25.57 -13.23
C ALA A 111 -7.86 -24.72 -12.27
N GLY A 112 -7.28 -24.36 -11.13
CA GLY A 112 -7.87 -23.38 -10.20
C GLY A 112 -6.98 -22.15 -10.03
N GLY A 113 -7.55 -20.96 -10.10
CA GLY A 113 -6.79 -19.73 -9.95
C GLY A 113 -6.09 -19.59 -8.60
N ILE A 114 -6.68 -20.11 -7.53
CA ILE A 114 -6.13 -20.13 -6.18
C ILE A 114 -5.89 -21.58 -5.73
N ALA A 115 -6.89 -22.42 -5.79
CA ALA A 115 -6.80 -23.82 -5.39
C ALA A 115 -7.36 -24.74 -6.48
N GLN A 116 -6.78 -25.93 -6.60
CA GLN A 116 -7.34 -26.90 -7.53
C GLN A 116 -8.40 -27.75 -6.82
N CYS A 117 -8.09 -28.39 -5.69
CA CYS A 117 -9.04 -29.24 -4.97
C CYS A 117 -8.98 -28.97 -3.48
N ILE A 118 -10.15 -28.72 -2.88
CA ILE A 118 -10.32 -28.61 -1.43
C ILE A 118 -11.50 -29.46 -1.02
N GLU A 119 -11.23 -30.55 -0.33
CA GLU A 119 -12.24 -31.48 0.18
C GLU A 119 -12.23 -31.51 1.71
N ASN A 120 -13.38 -31.31 2.34
CA ASN A 120 -13.54 -31.52 3.76
C ASN A 120 -14.82 -32.33 4.07
N LYS A 121 -14.74 -33.64 3.96
CA LYS A 121 -15.90 -34.55 4.15
C LYS A 121 -16.32 -34.70 5.61
N ASN A 122 -15.46 -34.38 6.57
CA ASN A 122 -15.65 -34.74 7.97
C ASN A 122 -15.94 -33.61 8.94
N SER A 123 -15.65 -32.35 8.56
CA SER A 123 -15.91 -31.19 9.40
C SER A 123 -16.03 -29.95 8.51
N ASN A 124 -17.03 -29.10 8.71
CA ASN A 124 -17.16 -27.82 7.99
C ASN A 124 -16.14 -26.77 8.48
N GLU A 125 -14.91 -27.16 8.76
CA GLU A 125 -13.87 -26.28 9.34
C GLU A 125 -12.88 -25.75 8.30
N ALA A 126 -12.91 -26.26 7.05
CA ALA A 126 -12.08 -25.71 6.00
C ALA A 126 -12.64 -24.35 5.52
N GLU A 127 -11.79 -23.35 5.50
CA GLU A 127 -12.15 -21.97 5.16
C GLU A 127 -11.19 -21.38 4.12
N VAL A 128 -11.78 -20.74 3.09
CA VAL A 128 -11.05 -19.93 2.11
C VAL A 128 -11.61 -18.52 2.14
N SER A 129 -10.76 -17.53 2.41
CA SER A 129 -11.24 -16.17 2.57
C SER A 129 -10.30 -15.10 1.97
N ASN A 130 -10.89 -14.04 1.43
CA ASN A 130 -10.19 -12.85 0.91
C ASN A 130 -9.12 -13.18 -0.15
N CYS A 131 -9.26 -14.28 -0.89
CA CYS A 131 -8.30 -14.66 -1.91
C CYS A 131 -8.65 -14.05 -3.28
N ILE A 132 -7.62 -13.75 -4.08
CA ILE A 132 -7.77 -13.03 -5.33
C ILE A 132 -6.99 -13.73 -6.43
N ASN A 133 -7.67 -14.02 -7.52
CA ASN A 133 -7.01 -14.41 -8.75
C ASN A 133 -7.03 -13.27 -9.77
N ASN A 134 -5.85 -12.83 -10.19
CA ASN A 134 -5.65 -11.85 -11.27
C ASN A 134 -5.10 -12.51 -12.54
N GLY A 135 -4.56 -13.72 -12.44
CA GLY A 135 -4.02 -14.47 -13.55
C GLY A 135 -5.11 -15.13 -14.42
N ASN A 136 -4.86 -15.28 -15.71
CA ASN A 136 -5.73 -16.07 -16.59
C ASN A 136 -5.61 -17.56 -16.21
N VAL A 137 -6.73 -18.29 -16.32
CA VAL A 137 -6.81 -19.70 -15.99
C VAL A 137 -7.29 -20.49 -17.22
N PHE A 138 -6.52 -21.48 -17.60
CA PHE A 138 -6.88 -22.45 -18.62
C PHE A 138 -6.82 -23.88 -18.06
N GLY A 139 -7.89 -24.64 -18.22
CA GLY A 139 -7.96 -26.08 -17.94
C GLY A 139 -8.44 -26.84 -19.17
N GLY A 140 -7.82 -27.98 -19.47
CA GLY A 140 -8.21 -28.78 -20.64
C GLY A 140 -9.62 -29.37 -20.51
N GLU A 141 -10.04 -29.73 -19.32
CA GLU A 141 -11.35 -30.31 -19.01
C GLU A 141 -12.15 -29.46 -18.03
N GLU A 142 -11.49 -28.86 -17.01
CA GLU A 142 -12.13 -28.09 -15.97
C GLU A 142 -11.32 -26.84 -15.63
N ALA A 143 -11.98 -25.70 -15.39
CA ALA A 143 -11.31 -24.48 -14.96
C ALA A 143 -12.18 -23.61 -14.05
N ALA A 144 -11.56 -23.03 -13.04
CA ALA A 144 -12.21 -22.11 -12.14
C ALA A 144 -11.35 -20.90 -11.81
N GLY A 145 -12.00 -19.74 -11.60
CA GLY A 145 -11.29 -18.53 -11.22
C GLY A 145 -10.66 -18.58 -9.84
N ILE A 146 -11.24 -19.34 -8.89
CA ILE A 146 -10.73 -19.45 -7.52
C ILE A 146 -10.44 -20.91 -7.17
N ILE A 147 -11.44 -21.76 -7.09
CA ILE A 147 -11.27 -23.19 -6.69
C ILE A 147 -11.92 -24.07 -7.76
N ASP A 148 -11.17 -24.98 -8.31
CA ASP A 148 -11.69 -25.89 -9.31
C ASP A 148 -12.70 -26.85 -8.66
N TYR A 149 -12.30 -27.68 -7.71
CA TYR A 149 -13.17 -28.60 -6.99
C TYR A 149 -13.29 -28.22 -5.51
N ALA A 150 -14.52 -27.96 -5.03
CA ALA A 150 -14.80 -27.55 -3.65
C ALA A 150 -15.86 -28.40 -2.99
N GLU A 151 -15.55 -29.08 -1.87
CA GLU A 151 -16.49 -29.91 -1.13
C GLU A 151 -16.42 -29.66 0.38
N GLY A 152 -17.58 -29.39 1.02
CA GLY A 152 -17.72 -29.29 2.47
C GLY A 152 -16.99 -28.12 3.12
N ILE A 153 -16.87 -26.99 2.42
CA ILE A 153 -16.04 -25.84 2.85
C ILE A 153 -16.82 -24.53 2.91
N THR A 154 -16.24 -23.55 3.61
CA THR A 154 -16.73 -22.18 3.63
C THR A 154 -15.82 -21.27 2.80
N VAL A 155 -16.40 -20.50 1.85
CA VAL A 155 -15.65 -19.59 0.98
C VAL A 155 -16.22 -18.17 1.08
N THR A 156 -15.38 -17.21 1.46
CA THR A 156 -15.84 -15.83 1.71
C THR A 156 -14.96 -14.78 1.04
N ASN A 157 -15.62 -13.75 0.45
CA ASN A 157 -14.96 -12.56 -0.09
C ASN A 157 -13.83 -12.85 -1.10
N CYS A 158 -13.99 -13.89 -1.92
CA CYS A 158 -13.02 -14.23 -2.95
C CYS A 158 -13.36 -13.60 -4.29
N ILE A 159 -12.35 -13.18 -5.06
CA ILE A 159 -12.52 -12.40 -6.28
C ILE A 159 -11.67 -12.99 -7.40
N ASN A 160 -12.31 -13.27 -8.53
CA ASN A 160 -11.60 -13.57 -9.76
C ASN A 160 -11.64 -12.36 -10.70
N ASN A 161 -10.46 -11.92 -11.14
CA ASN A 161 -10.28 -10.87 -12.14
C ASN A 161 -9.70 -11.43 -13.46
N GLY A 162 -9.13 -12.63 -13.44
CA GLY A 162 -8.53 -13.29 -14.62
C GLY A 162 -9.58 -13.91 -15.54
N ASN A 163 -9.30 -13.99 -16.82
CA ASN A 163 -10.13 -14.72 -17.76
C ASN A 163 -9.98 -16.22 -17.54
N ILE A 164 -11.07 -16.95 -17.70
CA ILE A 164 -11.11 -18.39 -17.46
C ILE A 164 -11.57 -19.07 -18.74
N SER A 165 -10.93 -20.20 -19.09
CA SER A 165 -11.34 -21.01 -20.24
C SER A 165 -11.12 -22.49 -20.00
N SER A 166 -12.03 -23.31 -20.53
CA SER A 166 -11.95 -24.78 -20.49
C SER A 166 -12.70 -25.39 -21.69
N ASN A 167 -12.41 -26.65 -22.03
CA ASN A 167 -13.20 -27.42 -22.97
C ASN A 167 -14.40 -28.14 -22.32
N GLY A 168 -14.41 -28.26 -20.99
CA GLY A 168 -15.52 -28.83 -20.22
C GLY A 168 -16.08 -27.83 -19.24
N TYR A 169 -16.13 -28.19 -17.95
CA TYR A 169 -16.70 -27.35 -16.89
C TYR A 169 -15.88 -26.08 -16.68
N VAL A 170 -16.56 -24.92 -16.65
CA VAL A 170 -15.88 -23.65 -16.42
C VAL A 170 -16.71 -22.73 -15.54
N GLY A 171 -16.16 -22.32 -14.41
CA GLY A 171 -16.85 -21.42 -13.48
C GLY A 171 -16.06 -20.20 -13.09
N GLY A 172 -16.75 -19.08 -12.90
CA GLY A 172 -16.15 -17.81 -12.51
C GLY A 172 -15.41 -17.88 -11.18
N ILE A 173 -15.89 -18.71 -10.26
CA ILE A 173 -15.29 -18.97 -8.95
C ILE A 173 -15.01 -20.47 -8.77
N PHE A 174 -15.97 -21.34 -9.10
CA PHE A 174 -15.86 -22.80 -8.97
C PHE A 174 -16.21 -23.49 -10.29
N SER A 175 -15.51 -24.57 -10.66
CA SER A 175 -15.99 -25.49 -11.69
C SER A 175 -16.98 -26.50 -11.09
N TYR A 176 -16.68 -27.02 -9.89
CA TYR A 176 -17.52 -27.98 -9.20
C TYR A 176 -17.68 -27.63 -7.72
N THR A 177 -18.92 -27.76 -7.21
CA THR A 177 -19.22 -27.57 -5.78
C THR A 177 -20.10 -28.65 -5.21
N SER A 178 -19.90 -29.02 -3.94
CA SER A 178 -20.74 -29.89 -3.14
C SER A 178 -20.72 -29.41 -1.68
N SER A 179 -21.87 -29.13 -1.09
CA SER A 179 -21.98 -28.68 0.31
C SER A 179 -21.12 -27.45 0.67
N VAL A 180 -20.96 -26.51 -0.25
CA VAL A 180 -20.18 -25.27 -0.07
C VAL A 180 -21.05 -24.17 0.53
N LYS A 181 -20.49 -23.41 1.50
CA LYS A 181 -21.09 -22.17 1.99
C LYS A 181 -20.31 -20.99 1.42
N GLY A 182 -20.87 -20.33 0.38
CA GLY A 182 -20.21 -19.22 -0.33
C GLY A 182 -20.87 -17.86 -0.05
N THR A 183 -20.09 -16.82 0.28
CA THR A 183 -20.62 -15.47 0.42
C THR A 183 -19.61 -14.40 -0.02
N GLY A 184 -20.10 -13.33 -0.64
CA GLY A 184 -19.23 -12.23 -1.10
C GLY A 184 -18.31 -12.63 -2.25
N LEU A 185 -18.76 -13.51 -3.13
CA LEU A 185 -17.95 -14.03 -4.24
C LEU A 185 -18.17 -13.18 -5.51
N VAL A 186 -17.06 -12.81 -6.15
CA VAL A 186 -17.09 -11.89 -7.31
C VAL A 186 -16.29 -12.46 -8.47
N ASN A 187 -16.91 -12.60 -9.63
CA ASN A 187 -16.21 -12.84 -10.88
C ASN A 187 -16.26 -11.61 -11.77
N ASN A 188 -15.10 -11.10 -12.17
CA ASN A 188 -14.95 -9.99 -13.12
C ASN A 188 -14.33 -10.47 -14.44
N GLY A 189 -13.76 -11.67 -14.48
CA GLY A 189 -13.10 -12.23 -15.64
C GLY A 189 -14.08 -12.77 -16.69
N LYS A 190 -13.66 -12.75 -17.96
CA LYS A 190 -14.39 -13.41 -19.04
C LYS A 190 -14.35 -14.94 -18.85
N ILE A 191 -15.46 -15.60 -19.10
CA ILE A 191 -15.58 -17.07 -19.04
C ILE A 191 -15.85 -17.60 -20.43
N SER A 192 -15.10 -18.62 -20.86
CA SER A 192 -15.27 -19.30 -22.16
C SER A 192 -15.18 -20.80 -21.96
N GLY A 193 -16.16 -21.56 -22.44
CA GLY A 193 -16.21 -23.02 -22.31
C GLY A 193 -17.02 -23.68 -23.41
N LEU A 194 -16.99 -25.02 -23.44
CA LEU A 194 -17.76 -25.82 -24.41
C LEU A 194 -18.88 -26.63 -23.76
N GLU A 195 -18.84 -26.85 -22.44
CA GLU A 195 -19.83 -27.60 -21.70
C GLU A 195 -20.49 -26.72 -20.62
N ASP A 196 -20.63 -27.20 -19.39
CA ASP A 196 -21.32 -26.45 -18.33
C ASP A 196 -20.54 -25.18 -17.94
N ILE A 197 -21.18 -24.04 -18.10
CA ILE A 197 -20.59 -22.73 -17.82
C ILE A 197 -21.38 -22.05 -16.73
N GLY A 198 -20.69 -21.59 -15.66
CA GLY A 198 -21.31 -20.84 -14.56
C GLY A 198 -20.61 -19.52 -14.27
N GLY A 199 -21.37 -18.46 -14.08
CA GLY A 199 -20.83 -17.17 -13.64
C GLY A 199 -20.11 -17.23 -12.29
N ILE A 200 -20.57 -18.11 -11.40
CA ILE A 200 -19.97 -18.41 -10.10
C ILE A 200 -19.56 -19.89 -10.03
N SER A 201 -20.47 -20.84 -10.17
CA SER A 201 -20.17 -22.26 -10.22
C SER A 201 -20.73 -22.88 -11.50
N ALA A 202 -19.95 -23.72 -12.18
CA ALA A 202 -20.40 -24.43 -13.37
C ALA A 202 -21.36 -25.55 -12.99
N TYR A 203 -21.00 -26.34 -11.98
CA TYR A 203 -21.79 -27.46 -11.51
C TYR A 203 -21.90 -27.46 -9.98
N ASP A 204 -23.09 -27.73 -9.43
CA ASP A 204 -23.30 -27.95 -8.00
C ASP A 204 -24.01 -29.29 -7.78
N GLU A 205 -23.37 -30.21 -7.09
CA GLU A 205 -23.95 -31.50 -6.77
C GLU A 205 -25.11 -31.40 -5.77
N GLY A 206 -25.14 -30.30 -5.03
CA GLY A 206 -26.21 -29.96 -4.08
C GLY A 206 -25.71 -29.61 -2.68
N ASN A 207 -26.66 -29.16 -1.86
CA ASN A 207 -26.45 -28.70 -0.49
C ASN A 207 -25.55 -27.46 -0.34
N SER A 208 -25.13 -26.83 -1.43
CA SER A 208 -24.38 -25.58 -1.38
C SER A 208 -25.32 -24.40 -1.11
N ILE A 209 -24.84 -23.44 -0.30
CA ILE A 209 -25.57 -22.25 0.09
C ILE A 209 -24.76 -21.03 -0.30
N PHE A 210 -25.29 -20.23 -1.22
CA PHE A 210 -24.60 -19.07 -1.72
C PHE A 210 -25.37 -17.78 -1.39
N SER A 211 -24.63 -16.70 -1.10
CA SER A 211 -25.20 -15.38 -0.89
C SER A 211 -24.22 -14.27 -1.31
N LYS A 212 -24.73 -13.10 -1.68
CA LYS A 212 -23.93 -11.95 -2.13
C LYS A 212 -22.95 -12.33 -3.25
N LEU A 213 -23.51 -12.86 -4.32
CA LEU A 213 -22.77 -13.29 -5.50
C LEU A 213 -22.83 -12.20 -6.58
N TYR A 214 -21.70 -11.96 -7.23
CA TYR A 214 -21.60 -10.97 -8.31
C TYR A 214 -20.82 -11.55 -9.47
N ASN A 215 -21.44 -11.59 -10.65
CA ASN A 215 -20.75 -11.89 -11.90
C ASN A 215 -20.86 -10.68 -12.82
N THR A 216 -19.75 -9.96 -13.02
CA THR A 216 -19.65 -8.86 -13.97
C THR A 216 -18.86 -9.27 -15.23
N GLY A 217 -18.28 -10.49 -15.20
CA GLY A 217 -17.58 -11.07 -16.33
C GLY A 217 -18.51 -11.47 -17.47
N VAL A 218 -18.02 -11.36 -18.69
CA VAL A 218 -18.76 -11.78 -19.89
C VAL A 218 -18.64 -13.31 -20.03
N ILE A 219 -19.78 -13.98 -20.19
CA ILE A 219 -19.81 -15.39 -20.61
C ILE A 219 -19.86 -15.42 -22.15
N ASP A 220 -18.96 -16.16 -22.76
CA ASP A 220 -18.88 -16.27 -24.22
C ASP A 220 -20.00 -17.16 -24.74
N GLU A 221 -21.02 -16.54 -25.33
CA GLU A 221 -22.19 -17.24 -25.86
C GLU A 221 -21.99 -17.84 -27.26
N GLU A 222 -20.83 -17.64 -27.90
CA GLU A 222 -20.59 -18.16 -29.26
C GLU A 222 -20.50 -19.70 -29.33
N ASN A 223 -20.34 -20.38 -28.23
CA ASN A 223 -20.33 -21.85 -28.16
C ASN A 223 -21.73 -22.36 -27.79
N ILE A 224 -22.61 -22.42 -28.78
CA ILE A 224 -23.99 -22.94 -28.67
C ILE A 224 -23.97 -24.44 -28.42
N GLY A 225 -24.07 -24.87 -27.20
CA GLY A 225 -24.08 -26.25 -26.74
C GLY A 225 -23.86 -26.37 -25.23
N ALA A 226 -23.28 -25.34 -24.63
CA ALA A 226 -23.00 -25.29 -23.21
C ALA A 226 -24.28 -25.01 -22.39
N GLN A 227 -24.50 -25.82 -21.38
CA GLN A 227 -25.52 -25.51 -20.38
C GLN A 227 -25.00 -24.42 -19.45
N VAL A 228 -25.55 -23.21 -19.55
CA VAL A 228 -25.28 -22.16 -18.56
C VAL A 228 -26.01 -22.52 -17.28
N SER A 229 -25.29 -22.97 -16.26
CA SER A 229 -25.91 -23.30 -14.97
C SER A 229 -26.55 -22.06 -14.34
N ASN A 230 -27.71 -22.25 -13.68
CA ASN A 230 -28.53 -21.19 -13.12
C ASN A 230 -27.91 -20.47 -11.91
N LEU A 231 -26.71 -20.80 -11.49
CA LEU A 231 -25.98 -20.08 -10.46
C LEU A 231 -25.41 -18.78 -11.01
N VAL A 232 -26.29 -17.81 -11.15
CA VAL A 232 -26.08 -16.42 -11.60
C VAL A 232 -25.90 -16.25 -13.10
N LYS A 233 -27.02 -16.06 -13.81
CA LYS A 233 -27.05 -15.45 -15.14
C LYS A 233 -26.40 -14.06 -15.12
N LEU A 234 -25.81 -13.66 -16.24
CA LEU A 234 -25.29 -12.31 -16.49
C LEU A 234 -26.23 -11.23 -15.97
N GLY A 235 -25.76 -10.41 -15.04
CA GLY A 235 -26.44 -9.17 -14.63
C GLY A 235 -27.66 -9.30 -13.72
N GLU A 236 -28.05 -10.49 -13.29
CA GLU A 236 -29.12 -10.64 -12.30
C GLU A 236 -28.55 -11.05 -10.94
N SER A 237 -28.75 -10.19 -9.94
CA SER A 237 -28.56 -10.56 -8.53
C SER A 237 -29.53 -11.69 -8.22
N SER A 238 -29.07 -12.84 -7.75
CA SER A 238 -29.91 -14.00 -7.40
C SER A 238 -30.79 -13.80 -6.15
N THR A 239 -30.81 -12.65 -5.58
CA THR A 239 -31.74 -12.25 -4.53
C THR A 239 -32.58 -11.10 -5.03
N GLY A 240 -33.91 -11.34 -5.20
CA GLY A 240 -34.88 -10.31 -5.53
C GLY A 240 -35.11 -9.31 -4.38
N GLU A 241 -34.09 -8.85 -3.73
CA GLU A 241 -34.11 -7.71 -2.83
C GLU A 241 -33.24 -6.62 -3.40
N GLU A 242 -33.85 -5.50 -3.68
CA GLU A 242 -33.27 -4.24 -4.10
C GLU A 242 -32.01 -3.94 -3.29
N LEU A 243 -30.83 -3.98 -3.97
CA LEU A 243 -29.62 -3.36 -3.46
C LEU A 243 -29.61 -1.89 -3.89
N GLU A 244 -30.61 -1.12 -3.49
CA GLU A 244 -30.55 0.33 -3.38
C GLU A 244 -30.25 0.74 -1.92
N GLU A 245 -29.13 0.27 -1.38
CA GLU A 245 -28.39 1.08 -0.44
C GLU A 245 -26.99 1.25 -1.04
N GLU A 246 -26.64 2.49 -1.38
CA GLU A 246 -25.26 2.93 -1.58
C GLU A 246 -24.45 2.41 -0.40
N HIS A 247 -23.91 1.18 -0.49
CA HIS A 247 -23.04 0.71 0.56
C HIS A 247 -21.81 1.61 0.54
N LYS A 248 -21.59 2.26 1.63
CA LYS A 248 -20.41 3.07 1.85
C LYS A 248 -19.19 2.17 1.72
N HIS A 249 -18.43 2.36 0.65
CA HIS A 249 -17.23 1.59 0.41
C HIS A 249 -16.26 1.73 1.58
N ASP A 250 -16.00 0.63 2.28
CA ASP A 250 -14.98 0.54 3.32
C ASP A 250 -13.72 -0.09 2.69
N TYR A 251 -12.85 0.76 2.20
CA TYR A 251 -11.66 0.36 1.47
C TYR A 251 -10.54 -0.06 2.43
N VAL A 252 -10.11 -1.30 2.36
CA VAL A 252 -8.94 -1.83 3.08
C VAL A 252 -7.72 -1.78 2.17
N ALA A 253 -6.58 -1.33 2.71
CA ALA A 253 -5.33 -1.29 1.98
C ALA A 253 -4.85 -2.70 1.65
N LEU A 254 -4.48 -2.93 0.38
CA LEU A 254 -3.79 -4.13 -0.04
C LEU A 254 -2.30 -4.05 0.33
N SER A 255 -1.61 -5.17 0.37
CA SER A 255 -0.17 -5.23 0.64
C SER A 255 0.67 -4.58 -0.46
N THR A 256 0.10 -4.39 -1.65
CA THR A 256 0.79 -3.82 -2.80
C THR A 256 0.88 -2.30 -2.70
N VAL A 257 2.09 -1.79 -2.54
CA VAL A 257 2.39 -0.35 -2.51
C VAL A 257 3.30 0.01 -3.68
N THR A 258 2.83 0.86 -4.57
CA THR A 258 3.70 1.54 -5.54
C THR A 258 4.31 2.74 -4.83
N LYS A 259 5.62 2.69 -4.57
CA LYS A 259 6.32 3.73 -3.81
C LYS A 259 6.44 5.03 -4.60
N ALA A 260 6.31 6.15 -3.90
CA ALA A 260 6.58 7.47 -4.47
C ALA A 260 8.07 7.79 -4.46
N THR A 261 8.51 8.53 -5.47
CA THR A 261 9.91 8.97 -5.63
C THR A 261 10.01 10.50 -5.70
N THR A 262 11.17 11.04 -6.02
CA THR A 262 11.34 12.46 -6.37
C THR A 262 10.80 12.82 -7.76
N GLU A 263 10.41 11.82 -8.57
CA GLU A 263 10.03 12.02 -9.97
C GLU A 263 8.58 11.66 -10.26
N LYS A 264 8.00 10.77 -9.47
CA LYS A 264 6.63 10.27 -9.68
C LYS A 264 5.88 10.04 -8.37
N ASP A 265 4.56 10.22 -8.43
CA ASP A 265 3.64 9.81 -7.38
C ASP A 265 3.65 8.27 -7.25
N GLY A 266 3.42 7.77 -6.04
CA GLY A 266 3.09 6.39 -5.76
C GLY A 266 1.60 6.25 -5.43
N TYR A 267 1.20 5.04 -5.05
CA TYR A 267 -0.15 4.80 -4.54
C TYR A 267 -0.19 3.55 -3.67
N ILE A 268 -1.16 3.53 -2.75
CA ILE A 268 -1.60 2.34 -2.05
C ILE A 268 -2.88 1.88 -2.75
N GLU A 269 -2.88 0.65 -3.24
CA GLU A 269 -4.10 0.06 -3.74
C GLU A 269 -4.97 -0.39 -2.57
N LYS A 270 -6.24 -0.02 -2.62
CA LYS A 270 -7.22 -0.37 -1.61
C LYS A 270 -8.38 -1.07 -2.27
N ARG A 271 -8.99 -1.99 -1.57
CA ARG A 271 -10.16 -2.73 -2.06
C ARG A 271 -11.28 -2.71 -1.04
N CYS A 272 -12.49 -2.50 -1.54
CA CYS A 272 -13.71 -2.73 -0.78
C CYS A 272 -14.11 -4.20 -0.84
N LYS A 273 -14.81 -4.68 0.16
CA LYS A 273 -15.41 -6.03 0.17
C LYS A 273 -16.32 -6.32 -1.04
N CYS A 274 -16.80 -5.29 -1.73
CA CYS A 274 -17.57 -5.44 -2.96
C CYS A 274 -16.70 -5.65 -4.22
N GLY A 275 -15.37 -5.73 -4.07
CA GLY A 275 -14.42 -5.88 -5.17
C GLY A 275 -13.95 -4.57 -5.81
N GLN A 276 -14.60 -3.43 -5.55
CA GLN A 276 -14.13 -2.14 -6.07
C GLN A 276 -12.77 -1.77 -5.49
N THR A 277 -11.91 -1.27 -6.35
CA THR A 277 -10.57 -0.83 -5.98
C THR A 277 -10.45 0.69 -6.04
N GLU A 278 -9.70 1.24 -5.11
CA GLU A 278 -9.32 2.66 -5.08
C GLU A 278 -7.82 2.78 -4.94
N LYS A 279 -7.20 3.65 -5.75
CA LYS A 279 -5.79 4.00 -5.60
C LYS A 279 -5.68 5.24 -4.72
N GLN A 280 -5.25 5.05 -3.48
CA GLN A 280 -4.92 6.17 -2.60
C GLN A 280 -3.55 6.74 -3.01
N PRO A 281 -3.46 7.96 -3.56
CA PRO A 281 -2.20 8.48 -4.04
C PRO A 281 -1.23 8.79 -2.91
N ILE A 282 0.04 8.46 -3.11
CA ILE A 282 1.18 8.88 -2.31
C ILE A 282 1.90 9.93 -3.14
N LYS A 283 1.88 11.18 -2.69
CA LYS A 283 2.47 12.28 -3.45
C LYS A 283 3.99 12.17 -3.51
N GLN A 284 4.55 12.44 -4.69
CA GLN A 284 6.00 12.44 -4.89
C GLN A 284 6.72 13.43 -3.98
N ILE A 285 7.99 13.17 -3.73
CA ILE A 285 8.85 14.02 -2.92
C ILE A 285 9.22 15.28 -3.72
N LYS A 286 8.75 16.43 -3.27
CA LYS A 286 9.00 17.72 -3.90
C LYS A 286 10.34 18.31 -3.50
N SER A 287 10.64 18.28 -2.21
CA SER A 287 11.87 18.89 -1.70
C SER A 287 12.37 18.24 -0.43
N VAL A 288 13.70 18.26 -0.30
CA VAL A 288 14.40 17.97 0.95
C VAL A 288 15.12 19.25 1.36
N ASP A 289 14.68 19.87 2.43
CA ASP A 289 15.21 21.13 2.94
C ASP A 289 16.01 20.91 4.22
N ILE A 290 17.19 21.52 4.31
CA ILE A 290 18.04 21.53 5.48
C ILE A 290 17.96 22.90 6.16
N SER A 291 17.82 22.93 7.48
CA SER A 291 17.63 24.16 8.26
C SER A 291 18.78 25.16 8.13
N ASN A 292 19.99 24.70 7.95
CA ASN A 292 21.20 25.48 7.73
C ASN A 292 22.22 24.65 6.97
N THR A 293 22.94 25.25 6.04
CA THR A 293 23.98 24.58 5.25
C THR A 293 25.40 24.97 5.70
N ASN A 294 25.55 26.04 6.49
CA ASN A 294 26.84 26.50 6.99
C ASN A 294 26.80 26.57 8.50
N PHE A 295 27.71 25.91 9.15
CA PHE A 295 27.83 25.83 10.61
C PHE A 295 29.19 26.32 11.05
N GLU A 296 29.24 27.01 12.19
CA GLU A 296 30.47 27.38 12.85
C GLU A 296 30.98 26.20 13.67
N TYR A 297 32.27 25.92 13.59
CA TYR A 297 32.90 24.90 14.44
C TYR A 297 32.91 25.35 15.90
N THR A 298 32.25 24.59 16.74
CA THR A 298 32.16 24.85 18.19
C THR A 298 32.71 23.72 19.03
N GLY A 299 33.23 22.64 18.40
CA GLY A 299 33.62 21.41 19.08
C GLY A 299 32.44 20.54 19.52
N ASN A 300 31.21 20.95 19.29
CA ASN A 300 30.00 20.20 19.59
C ASN A 300 29.41 19.51 18.34
N SER A 301 28.69 18.41 18.54
CA SER A 301 27.99 17.73 17.46
C SER A 301 26.91 18.62 16.83
N ILE A 302 26.84 18.59 15.50
CA ILE A 302 25.92 19.37 14.69
C ILE A 302 24.87 18.44 14.11
N THR A 303 23.60 18.69 14.40
CA THR A 303 22.48 17.95 13.85
C THR A 303 21.57 18.89 13.07
N PRO A 304 21.69 18.96 11.74
CA PRO A 304 20.81 19.77 10.91
C PRO A 304 19.38 19.23 10.97
N THR A 305 18.39 20.13 11.03
CA THR A 305 16.99 19.70 10.88
C THR A 305 16.70 19.49 9.40
N VAL A 306 16.29 18.29 9.04
CA VAL A 306 15.82 17.92 7.71
C VAL A 306 14.30 18.05 7.67
N THR A 307 13.78 18.64 6.60
CA THR A 307 12.34 18.73 6.33
C THR A 307 12.10 18.23 4.92
N VAL A 308 11.28 17.20 4.77
CA VAL A 308 10.88 16.65 3.46
C VAL A 308 9.45 17.11 3.19
N ASN A 309 9.17 17.60 1.99
CA ASN A 309 7.83 18.01 1.58
C ASN A 309 7.41 17.26 0.32
N ASP A 310 6.15 16.90 0.24
CA ASP A 310 5.51 16.36 -0.94
C ASP A 310 5.06 17.48 -1.91
N THR A 311 4.54 17.11 -3.07
CA THR A 311 4.06 18.07 -4.10
C THR A 311 2.87 18.90 -3.65
N ASP A 312 2.14 18.49 -2.62
CA ASP A 312 1.06 19.27 -2.00
C ASP A 312 1.57 20.21 -0.90
N ASP A 313 2.91 20.37 -0.75
CA ASP A 313 3.59 21.11 0.32
C ASP A 313 3.30 20.58 1.73
N LYS A 314 2.93 19.30 1.86
CA LYS A 314 2.82 18.62 3.16
C LYS A 314 4.18 18.09 3.60
N VAL A 315 4.44 18.16 4.90
CA VAL A 315 5.65 17.58 5.48
C VAL A 315 5.48 16.05 5.57
N ILE A 316 6.38 15.33 4.95
CA ILE A 316 6.49 13.87 5.05
C ILE A 316 7.07 13.53 6.42
N SER A 317 6.44 12.59 7.14
CA SER A 317 6.88 12.18 8.48
C SER A 317 8.28 11.56 8.46
N SER A 318 9.06 11.78 9.50
CA SER A 318 10.41 11.22 9.63
C SER A 318 10.44 9.69 9.74
N GLU A 319 9.32 9.03 9.94
CA GLU A 319 9.20 7.57 9.87
C GLU A 319 9.44 7.00 8.45
N TYR A 320 9.27 7.83 7.41
CA TYR A 320 9.43 7.46 6.01
C TYR A 320 10.82 7.71 5.43
N TYR A 321 11.79 8.16 6.23
CA TYR A 321 13.17 8.34 5.78
C TYR A 321 14.17 8.21 6.92
N THR A 322 15.42 7.97 6.58
CA THR A 322 16.57 8.01 7.49
C THR A 322 17.53 9.10 7.05
N VAL A 323 18.22 9.71 8.00
CA VAL A 323 19.24 10.73 7.75
C VAL A 323 20.58 10.20 8.24
N THR A 324 21.56 10.15 7.34
CA THR A 324 22.93 9.76 7.66
C THR A 324 23.90 10.82 7.15
N TYR A 325 25.12 10.80 7.64
CA TYR A 325 26.15 11.76 7.28
C TYR A 325 27.37 11.07 6.70
N ARG A 326 28.00 11.73 5.74
CA ARG A 326 29.24 11.26 5.11
C ARG A 326 30.20 12.43 4.96
N ASN A 327 31.46 12.25 5.39
CA ASN A 327 32.49 13.26 5.13
C ASN A 327 32.79 13.27 3.63
N LYS A 328 32.62 14.43 2.97
CA LYS A 328 32.74 14.54 1.52
C LYS A 328 34.18 14.29 1.02
N ALA A 329 35.18 14.70 1.78
CA ALA A 329 36.59 14.57 1.36
C ALA A 329 37.07 13.12 1.41
N THR A 330 36.57 12.33 2.36
CA THR A 330 36.99 10.92 2.57
C THR A 330 36.01 9.91 2.02
N GLY A 331 34.77 10.33 1.72
CA GLY A 331 33.67 9.46 1.33
C GLY A 331 33.14 8.53 2.45
N LYS A 332 33.71 8.60 3.65
CA LYS A 332 33.35 7.72 4.77
C LYS A 332 32.11 8.23 5.50
N ALA A 333 31.24 7.29 5.90
CA ALA A 333 30.15 7.57 6.81
C ALA A 333 30.66 8.04 8.17
N VAL A 334 29.95 8.98 8.79
CA VAL A 334 30.25 9.48 10.13
C VAL A 334 28.97 9.42 10.97
N ASN A 335 29.11 9.07 12.23
CA ASN A 335 27.99 9.00 13.15
C ASN A 335 27.51 10.38 13.62
N GLU A 336 28.44 11.35 13.65
CA GLU A 336 28.17 12.73 14.00
C GLU A 336 28.97 13.71 13.13
N VAL A 337 28.41 14.87 12.90
CA VAL A 337 29.10 15.98 12.24
C VAL A 337 29.66 16.89 13.33
N LYS A 338 30.98 16.95 13.48
CA LYS A 338 31.62 17.71 14.54
C LYS A 338 32.81 18.51 14.05
N GLU A 339 33.67 17.93 13.22
CA GLU A 339 34.92 18.53 12.78
C GLU A 339 34.72 19.52 11.63
N VAL A 340 35.67 20.40 11.43
CA VAL A 340 35.72 21.32 10.27
C VAL A 340 35.78 20.49 8.98
N GLY A 341 34.91 20.82 8.03
CA GLY A 341 34.86 20.12 6.75
C GLY A 341 33.52 20.23 6.04
N THR A 342 33.45 19.62 4.87
CA THR A 342 32.22 19.50 4.10
C THR A 342 31.64 18.10 4.30
N TYR A 343 30.37 18.05 4.61
CA TYR A 343 29.64 16.81 4.83
C TYR A 343 28.45 16.69 3.89
N GLU A 344 28.15 15.48 3.50
CA GLU A 344 26.94 15.14 2.81
C GLU A 344 25.89 14.64 3.82
N VAL A 345 24.72 15.22 3.76
CA VAL A 345 23.53 14.80 4.48
C VAL A 345 22.75 13.92 3.52
N VAL A 346 22.73 12.63 3.79
CA VAL A 346 22.13 11.62 2.94
C VAL A 346 20.76 11.27 3.53
N VAL A 347 19.71 11.59 2.82
CA VAL A 347 18.33 11.26 3.18
C VAL A 347 17.87 10.10 2.32
N THR A 348 17.71 8.93 2.93
CA THR A 348 17.28 7.69 2.27
C THR A 348 15.84 7.41 2.63
N PHE A 349 15.00 7.27 1.62
CA PHE A 349 13.56 7.02 1.79
C PHE A 349 13.27 5.54 2.01
N LYS A 350 12.15 5.25 2.68
CA LYS A 350 11.71 3.90 3.04
C LYS A 350 10.18 3.81 3.13
N ASN A 351 9.66 2.59 3.23
CA ASN A 351 8.23 2.27 3.34
C ASN A 351 7.45 2.74 2.09
N LEU A 352 6.62 3.77 2.22
CA LEU A 352 5.82 4.35 1.14
C LEU A 352 6.62 5.14 0.10
N TYR A 353 7.89 5.38 0.37
CA TYR A 353 8.79 6.16 -0.47
C TYR A 353 10.06 5.40 -0.77
N GLU A 354 10.70 5.73 -1.90
CA GLU A 354 11.98 5.14 -2.27
C GLU A 354 12.92 6.19 -2.88
N GLY A 355 14.20 5.82 -2.97
CA GLY A 355 15.25 6.68 -3.49
C GLY A 355 16.05 7.39 -2.40
N GLN A 356 16.90 8.31 -2.83
CA GLN A 356 17.83 9.01 -1.95
C GLN A 356 18.05 10.45 -2.44
N VAL A 357 18.17 11.37 -1.50
CA VAL A 357 18.55 12.77 -1.78
C VAL A 357 19.77 13.12 -0.95
N VAL A 358 20.78 13.68 -1.59
CA VAL A 358 22.02 14.14 -0.96
C VAL A 358 22.07 15.66 -0.95
N LYS A 359 22.29 16.24 0.22
CA LYS A 359 22.52 17.69 0.43
C LYS A 359 23.87 17.88 1.06
N GLN A 360 24.43 19.10 0.96
CA GLN A 360 25.74 19.41 1.54
C GLN A 360 25.61 20.41 2.67
N ILE A 361 26.44 20.23 3.69
CA ILE A 361 26.64 21.20 4.76
C ILE A 361 28.14 21.42 4.95
N VAL A 362 28.52 22.58 5.42
CA VAL A 362 29.90 22.99 5.68
C VAL A 362 30.04 23.37 7.14
N VAL A 363 31.09 22.88 7.78
CA VAL A 363 31.52 23.29 9.13
C VAL A 363 32.83 24.06 8.97
N GLU A 364 32.84 25.34 9.35
CA GLU A 364 33.98 26.24 9.20
C GLU A 364 34.46 26.74 10.56
N ASN A 365 35.79 26.89 10.69
CA ASN A 365 36.37 27.55 11.84
C ASN A 365 36.52 29.07 11.55
N THR A 366 35.59 29.85 12.07
CA THR A 366 35.57 31.30 11.88
C THR A 366 36.58 32.07 12.75
N ASN A 367 37.28 31.33 13.69
CA ASN A 367 38.21 31.94 14.65
C ASN A 367 39.71 31.77 14.27
N LYS A 368 40.03 31.44 13.02
CA LYS A 368 41.46 31.36 12.60
C LYS A 368 41.97 32.79 12.38
N PRO A 369 43.02 33.25 13.10
CA PRO A 369 43.62 34.57 12.81
C PRO A 369 44.23 34.53 11.42
N SER A 370 43.80 35.38 10.54
CA SER A 370 44.43 35.61 9.24
C SER A 370 45.77 36.28 9.44
N ASN A 371 46.87 35.58 9.07
CA ASN A 371 48.18 36.14 8.95
C ASN A 371 48.15 37.23 7.86
N PRO A 372 48.68 38.44 8.11
CA PRO A 372 48.65 39.51 7.13
C PRO A 372 49.81 39.33 6.13
N LYS A 373 49.55 39.17 4.88
CA LYS A 373 50.41 39.54 3.75
C LYS A 373 49.64 39.69 2.44
N THR A 374 49.69 40.77 1.98
CA THR A 374 50.11 41.57 0.81
C THR A 374 48.93 42.15 0.00
N ASP A 375 49.05 43.45 -0.07
CA ASP A 375 48.23 44.35 -0.88
C ASP A 375 48.13 43.95 -2.35
N ASN A 376 46.90 43.93 -2.87
CA ASN A 376 46.65 44.37 -4.25
C ASN A 376 45.23 44.99 -4.31
N PRO A 377 45.11 46.28 -4.70
CA PRO A 377 43.85 46.98 -4.72
C PRO A 377 43.17 46.79 -6.05
N ASN A 378 42.21 45.87 -6.14
CA ASN A 378 41.06 45.97 -7.07
C ASN A 378 40.25 44.66 -7.09
N ALA A 379 39.23 44.56 -6.24
CA ALA A 379 38.04 43.77 -6.49
C ALA A 379 36.97 44.14 -5.45
N GLY A 380 35.88 44.75 -5.91
CA GLY A 380 34.81 45.28 -5.09
C GLY A 380 34.20 44.31 -4.10
N GLY A 381 34.47 44.50 -2.82
CA GLY A 381 33.91 43.76 -1.72
C GLY A 381 32.43 44.03 -1.53
N LYS A 382 31.58 43.07 -1.77
CA LYS A 382 30.20 43.09 -1.27
C LYS A 382 30.24 42.96 0.25
N VAL A 383 30.12 44.06 0.94
CA VAL A 383 29.93 44.12 2.39
C VAL A 383 28.69 43.33 2.76
N SER A 384 28.86 42.31 3.59
CA SER A 384 27.74 41.52 4.15
C SER A 384 26.84 42.44 4.97
N ALA A 385 25.73 42.85 4.40
CA ALA A 385 24.80 43.79 5.03
C ALA A 385 24.10 43.08 6.21
N LYS A 386 24.30 43.56 7.42
CA LYS A 386 23.60 43.20 8.63
C LYS A 386 22.09 43.23 8.38
N VAL A 387 21.43 42.05 8.41
CA VAL A 387 19.99 41.91 8.12
C VAL A 387 19.19 42.74 9.11
N THR A 388 18.57 43.82 8.65
CA THR A 388 17.71 44.70 9.47
C THR A 388 16.40 43.99 9.82
N LYS A 389 15.92 44.21 11.05
CA LYS A 389 14.63 43.66 11.51
C LYS A 389 13.49 44.04 10.56
N PRO A 390 12.60 43.12 10.17
CA PRO A 390 11.45 43.45 9.35
C PRO A 390 10.55 44.51 9.98
N ALA A 391 9.89 45.28 9.14
CA ALA A 391 8.87 46.23 9.56
C ALA A 391 7.71 45.49 10.27
N LYS A 392 7.07 46.17 11.23
CA LYS A 392 5.91 45.67 11.95
C LYS A 392 4.76 45.42 10.98
N VAL A 393 4.15 44.24 11.07
CA VAL A 393 2.98 43.84 10.25
C VAL A 393 1.79 44.75 10.61
N LYS A 394 1.18 45.37 9.58
CA LYS A 394 -0.02 46.23 9.70
C LYS A 394 -1.23 45.55 9.04
N GLY A 395 -2.44 46.01 9.36
CA GLY A 395 -3.67 45.61 8.70
C GLY A 395 -4.09 44.15 9.01
N VAL A 396 -3.80 43.64 10.19
CA VAL A 396 -4.25 42.30 10.62
C VAL A 396 -5.76 42.32 10.80
N SER A 397 -6.45 41.53 10.00
CA SER A 397 -7.89 41.32 10.04
C SER A 397 -8.19 39.84 10.26
N ALA A 398 -9.30 39.56 10.96
CA ALA A 398 -9.76 38.19 11.16
C ALA A 398 -11.26 38.13 10.89
N LYS A 399 -11.72 37.12 10.13
CA LYS A 399 -13.13 36.91 9.79
C LYS A 399 -13.53 35.48 10.15
N ASN A 400 -14.72 35.33 10.73
CA ASN A 400 -15.31 34.01 10.96
C ASN A 400 -15.70 33.38 9.60
N ASN A 401 -15.43 32.10 9.48
CA ASN A 401 -15.95 31.24 8.41
C ASN A 401 -16.94 30.25 9.01
N LYS A 402 -17.69 29.52 8.13
CA LYS A 402 -18.45 28.33 8.52
C LYS A 402 -17.50 27.26 9.12
N LYS A 403 -18.03 26.29 9.88
CA LYS A 403 -17.30 25.14 10.44
C LYS A 403 -16.14 25.49 11.40
N LYS A 404 -16.42 26.36 12.40
CA LYS A 404 -15.47 26.68 13.50
C LYS A 404 -14.06 27.04 13.00
N SER A 405 -13.97 27.94 12.03
CA SER A 405 -12.70 28.39 11.45
C SER A 405 -12.61 29.91 11.31
N LEU A 406 -11.39 30.42 11.25
CA LEU A 406 -11.08 31.84 11.06
C LEU A 406 -10.18 32.03 9.85
N THR A 407 -10.50 32.99 8.99
CA THR A 407 -9.54 33.51 8.01
C THR A 407 -8.86 34.74 8.57
N VAL A 408 -7.54 34.72 8.64
CA VAL A 408 -6.70 35.85 9.08
C VAL A 408 -5.93 36.36 7.86
N LYS A 409 -5.98 37.69 7.62
CA LYS A 409 -5.24 38.37 6.55
C LYS A 409 -4.47 39.55 7.10
N TRP A 410 -3.38 39.95 6.43
CA TRP A 410 -2.59 41.13 6.80
C TRP A 410 -1.92 41.75 5.57
N ARG A 411 -1.43 43.00 5.72
CA ARG A 411 -0.71 43.64 4.63
C ARG A 411 0.66 43.01 4.43
N LYS A 412 1.01 42.74 3.16
CA LYS A 412 2.30 42.16 2.77
C LYS A 412 3.42 43.11 3.17
N VAL A 413 4.49 42.62 3.75
CA VAL A 413 5.71 43.34 4.07
C VAL A 413 6.76 43.01 3.00
N LYS A 414 7.36 44.01 2.38
CA LYS A 414 8.39 43.82 1.33
C LYS A 414 9.68 43.24 1.95
N GLY A 415 10.39 42.38 1.21
CA GLY A 415 11.71 41.89 1.56
C GLY A 415 11.74 40.98 2.80
N VAL A 416 10.67 40.24 3.08
CA VAL A 416 10.60 39.24 4.16
C VAL A 416 10.52 37.83 3.60
N LYS A 417 11.07 36.85 4.30
CA LYS A 417 10.98 35.43 3.94
C LYS A 417 9.61 34.85 4.26
N GLY A 418 8.94 35.39 5.30
CA GLY A 418 7.63 34.92 5.69
C GLY A 418 7.12 35.55 7.00
N TYR A 419 6.10 34.97 7.58
CA TYR A 419 5.39 35.46 8.75
C TYR A 419 5.26 34.38 9.80
N GLN A 420 5.21 34.79 11.07
CA GLN A 420 4.73 33.98 12.15
C GLN A 420 3.42 34.55 12.68
N LEU A 421 2.38 33.73 12.70
CA LEU A 421 1.12 34.05 13.33
C LEU A 421 1.05 33.31 14.66
N ARG A 422 0.65 34.02 15.75
CA ARG A 422 0.34 33.38 17.02
C ARG A 422 -1.09 33.67 17.43
N TYR A 423 -1.73 32.70 18.09
CA TYR A 423 -3.07 32.86 18.60
C TYR A 423 -3.26 32.13 19.91
N ALA A 424 -4.08 32.72 20.79
CA ALA A 424 -4.42 32.18 22.12
C ALA A 424 -5.83 32.60 22.50
N THR A 425 -6.42 31.90 23.49
CA THR A 425 -7.72 32.29 24.07
C THR A 425 -7.60 33.32 25.18
N ASN A 426 -6.38 33.66 25.61
CA ASN A 426 -6.12 34.68 26.64
C ASN A 426 -5.40 35.90 26.07
N LYS A 427 -5.76 37.09 26.60
CA LYS A 427 -5.21 38.39 26.16
C LYS A 427 -3.69 38.52 26.42
N LYS A 428 -3.14 37.82 27.42
CA LYS A 428 -1.71 37.81 27.72
C LYS A 428 -0.88 36.96 26.76
N MET A 429 -1.53 36.22 25.84
CA MET A 429 -0.89 35.30 24.85
C MET A 429 -0.05 34.19 25.51
N LYS A 430 -0.38 33.79 26.77
CA LYS A 430 0.24 32.65 27.42
C LYS A 430 -0.15 31.36 26.67
N LYS A 431 0.80 30.46 26.47
CA LYS A 431 0.63 29.20 25.71
C LYS A 431 0.02 29.39 24.30
N ALA A 432 0.41 30.49 23.61
CA ALA A 432 -0.09 30.76 22.26
C ALA A 432 0.45 29.73 21.28
N LYS A 433 -0.44 29.21 20.41
CA LYS A 433 -0.03 28.42 19.26
C LYS A 433 0.60 29.32 18.20
N ILE A 434 1.74 28.89 17.62
CA ILE A 434 2.49 29.66 16.61
C ILE A 434 2.47 28.87 15.31
N ILE A 435 2.15 29.54 14.20
CA ILE A 435 2.17 28.97 12.86
C ILE A 435 3.10 29.84 12.00
N THR A 436 4.04 29.22 11.30
CA THR A 436 4.92 29.89 10.32
C THR A 436 4.35 29.73 8.92
N ILE A 437 4.34 30.80 8.14
CA ILE A 437 3.71 30.84 6.82
C ILE A 437 4.41 31.87 5.91
N THR A 438 4.45 31.63 4.61
CA THR A 438 5.01 32.54 3.61
C THR A 438 3.96 33.50 3.03
N LYS A 439 2.70 33.09 2.98
CA LYS A 439 1.56 33.88 2.47
C LYS A 439 1.06 34.84 3.54
N ASN A 440 0.42 35.93 3.12
CA ASN A 440 -0.16 36.97 4.00
C ASN A 440 -1.65 36.68 4.35
N LYS A 441 -2.06 35.42 4.24
CA LYS A 441 -3.39 34.90 4.58
C LYS A 441 -3.26 33.51 5.15
N LEU A 442 -4.03 33.22 6.20
CA LEU A 442 -4.10 31.89 6.83
C LEU A 442 -5.53 31.57 7.23
N VAL A 443 -5.95 30.30 7.05
CA VAL A 443 -7.20 29.77 7.58
C VAL A 443 -6.88 28.86 8.75
N ILE A 444 -7.37 29.18 9.96
CA ILE A 444 -7.21 28.37 11.15
C ILE A 444 -8.51 27.57 11.34
N LYS A 445 -8.44 26.25 11.29
CA LYS A 445 -9.58 25.32 11.38
C LYS A 445 -9.68 24.68 12.77
N LYS A 446 -10.79 24.01 13.05
CA LYS A 446 -11.04 23.21 14.27
C LYS A 446 -10.89 24.04 15.58
N LEU A 447 -11.34 25.29 15.56
CA LEU A 447 -11.29 26.16 16.73
C LEU A 447 -12.51 25.94 17.64
N ALA A 448 -12.30 25.98 18.95
CA ALA A 448 -13.40 25.99 19.91
C ALA A 448 -14.19 27.32 19.83
N LYS A 449 -15.47 27.30 20.22
CA LYS A 449 -16.36 28.48 20.29
C LYS A 449 -15.95 29.40 21.44
N LYS A 450 -14.77 30.08 21.30
CA LYS A 450 -14.16 30.96 22.29
C LYS A 450 -13.68 32.25 21.64
N LYS A 451 -13.32 33.23 22.46
CA LYS A 451 -12.64 34.46 22.03
C LYS A 451 -11.16 34.18 21.84
N TYR A 452 -10.62 34.51 20.68
CA TYR A 452 -9.20 34.36 20.33
C TYR A 452 -8.54 35.73 20.15
N TYR A 453 -7.28 35.80 20.54
CA TYR A 453 -6.38 36.92 20.30
C TYR A 453 -5.31 36.48 19.32
N ILE A 454 -5.05 37.29 18.32
CA ILE A 454 -4.19 36.95 17.17
C ILE A 454 -3.16 38.05 16.99
N GLN A 455 -1.91 37.69 16.75
CA GLN A 455 -0.84 38.60 16.36
C GLN A 455 0.00 37.96 15.23
N VAL A 456 0.59 38.81 14.39
CA VAL A 456 1.46 38.40 13.30
C VAL A 456 2.74 39.20 13.37
N CYS A 457 3.90 38.58 13.14
CA CYS A 457 5.16 39.24 12.89
C CYS A 457 5.77 38.72 11.58
N ALA A 458 6.49 39.56 10.87
CA ALA A 458 7.28 39.19 9.72
C ALA A 458 8.68 38.74 10.17
N TYR A 459 9.32 37.85 9.40
CA TYR A 459 10.72 37.49 9.61
C TYR A 459 11.52 37.54 8.29
N LYS A 460 12.78 37.89 8.40
CA LYS A 460 13.82 37.64 7.41
C LYS A 460 14.72 36.51 7.90
N VAL A 461 15.48 35.93 7.01
CA VAL A 461 16.53 34.98 7.34
C VAL A 461 17.87 35.67 7.10
N GLY A 462 18.70 35.70 8.11
CA GLY A 462 20.05 36.21 7.99
C GLY A 462 20.96 35.32 7.17
N SER A 463 22.14 35.79 6.81
CA SER A 463 23.17 34.99 6.14
C SER A 463 23.55 33.73 6.97
N ASN A 464 23.39 33.79 8.26
CA ASN A 464 23.59 32.68 9.21
C ASN A 464 22.35 31.77 9.38
N GLY A 465 21.37 31.86 8.50
CA GLY A 465 20.13 31.04 8.57
C GLY A 465 19.18 31.40 9.71
N LYS A 466 19.57 32.26 10.65
CA LYS A 466 18.73 32.63 11.81
C LYS A 466 17.59 33.55 11.40
N LYS A 467 16.40 33.29 11.96
CA LYS A 467 15.21 34.11 11.73
C LYS A 467 15.31 35.43 12.53
N VAL A 468 15.47 36.53 11.82
CA VAL A 468 15.39 37.89 12.39
C VAL A 468 13.93 38.30 12.39
N LYS A 469 13.28 38.30 13.54
CA LYS A 469 11.85 38.62 13.67
C LYS A 469 11.63 40.10 13.89
N GLY A 470 10.60 40.63 13.22
CA GLY A 470 10.07 41.95 13.48
C GLY A 470 9.21 42.01 14.75
N LYS A 471 8.78 43.22 15.12
CA LYS A 471 7.82 43.39 16.25
C LYS A 471 6.47 42.75 15.90
N TRP A 472 5.82 42.12 16.89
CA TRP A 472 4.46 41.61 16.74
C TRP A 472 3.47 42.72 16.40
N SER A 473 2.48 42.44 15.58
CA SER A 473 1.38 43.37 15.26
C SER A 473 0.58 43.75 16.51
N ALA A 474 -0.29 44.73 16.41
CA ALA A 474 -1.36 44.90 17.39
C ALA A 474 -2.19 43.62 17.51
N LYS A 475 -2.72 43.34 18.69
CA LYS A 475 -3.60 42.17 18.95
C LYS A 475 -4.93 42.39 18.24
N LYS A 476 -5.35 41.42 17.45
CA LYS A 476 -6.71 41.35 16.91
C LYS A 476 -7.51 40.32 17.70
N ALA A 477 -8.62 40.74 18.28
CA ALA A 477 -9.53 39.85 19.00
C ALA A 477 -10.71 39.49 18.10
N ILE A 478 -11.14 38.21 18.17
CA ILE A 478 -12.34 37.74 17.45
C ILE A 478 -12.98 36.59 18.24
N LYS A 479 -14.30 36.54 18.32
CA LYS A 479 -15.06 35.42 18.90
C LYS A 479 -15.44 34.47 17.79
N VAL A 480 -15.03 33.18 17.90
CA VAL A 480 -15.44 32.14 16.95
C VAL A 480 -16.92 31.83 17.16
N LYS A 481 -17.71 31.93 16.10
CA LYS A 481 -19.13 31.59 16.06
C LYS A 481 -19.32 30.14 15.61
N LYS A 482 -20.59 29.64 15.69
CA LYS A 482 -20.94 28.30 15.17
C LYS A 482 -20.62 28.12 13.70
#